data_7c5e284059cc3326ef7597e67c2ac6d4
#
_entry.id   7c5e284059cc3326ef7597e67c2ac6d4
#
_cell.length_a   1.000
_cell.length_b   1.000
_cell.length_c   1.000
_cell.angle_alpha   90.00
_cell.angle_beta   90.00
_cell.angle_gamma   90.00
#
_symmetry.space_group_name_H-M   'P 1'
#
loop_
_entity.id
_entity.type
_entity.pdbx_description
1 polymer ?
#
loop_
_entity_poly.entity_id
_entity_poly.type
_entity_poly.pdbx_seq_one_letter_code
_entity_poly.pdbx_strand_id
1 'polypeptide(L)'
;MNRRSMLTLITTAVAWLWIALPASNAVAQPAADMEGVKAASKAFYAALAVIDNGEAMEKVWAHTPYVTYVGPRAKSITVGWDAQKKYWVDTNKLFASRNVTLSDQHIHVNGNLAWEMGQETGDAKMKDGGTPKSDLIVTNVYEKLDGRWFIVSHHVQPKPQ
;
A
#
# COMPACT_ATOMS: atom_id res chain seq x y z
N MET A 1 33.66 -72.82 -46.54
CA MET A 1 33.57 -72.34 -45.17
C MET A 1 33.29 -70.85 -45.18
N ASN A 2 32.00 -70.40 -45.12
CA ASN A 2 31.60 -69.04 -45.17
C ASN A 2 31.16 -68.58 -43.78
N ARG A 3 31.90 -67.65 -43.18
CA ARG A 3 31.49 -66.95 -41.98
C ARG A 3 30.74 -65.67 -42.40
N ARG A 4 29.45 -65.65 -42.14
CA ARG A 4 28.62 -64.43 -42.25
C ARG A 4 28.69 -63.64 -40.94
N SER A 5 29.27 -62.46 -40.95
CA SER A 5 29.24 -61.55 -39.83
C SER A 5 27.91 -60.79 -39.83
N MET A 6 27.16 -60.94 -38.75
CA MET A 6 25.93 -60.17 -38.48
C MET A 6 26.32 -58.88 -37.77
N LEU A 7 26.14 -57.75 -38.43
CA LEU A 7 26.21 -56.41 -37.79
C LEU A 7 24.87 -56.10 -37.11
N THR A 8 24.89 -56.00 -35.80
CA THR A 8 23.76 -55.55 -35.05
C THR A 8 23.82 -54.01 -34.93
N LEU A 9 22.89 -53.31 -35.59
CA LEU A 9 22.68 -51.88 -35.42
C LEU A 9 21.95 -51.62 -34.08
N ILE A 10 22.62 -50.93 -33.16
CA ILE A 10 22.01 -50.42 -31.93
C ILE A 10 21.54 -49.01 -32.22
N THR A 11 20.24 -48.81 -32.39
CA THR A 11 19.60 -47.50 -32.49
C THR A 11 19.34 -46.96 -31.07
N THR A 12 20.17 -46.05 -30.63
CA THR A 12 19.95 -45.27 -29.41
C THR A 12 18.90 -44.18 -29.66
N ALA A 13 17.70 -44.38 -29.17
CA ALA A 13 16.66 -43.34 -29.15
C ALA A 13 16.98 -42.34 -28.04
N VAL A 14 17.38 -41.11 -28.44
CA VAL A 14 17.53 -39.98 -27.52
C VAL A 14 16.15 -39.37 -27.29
N ALA A 15 15.57 -39.67 -26.12
CA ALA A 15 14.32 -39.04 -25.69
C ALA A 15 14.63 -37.59 -25.24
N TRP A 16 14.16 -36.60 -26.00
CA TRP A 16 14.19 -35.20 -25.60
C TRP A 16 13.12 -34.96 -24.54
N LEU A 17 13.54 -34.82 -23.28
CA LEU A 17 12.68 -34.40 -22.18
C LEU A 17 12.42 -32.89 -22.31
N TRP A 18 11.26 -32.51 -22.82
CA TRP A 18 10.80 -31.13 -22.77
C TRP A 18 10.45 -30.77 -21.34
N ILE A 19 11.36 -30.10 -20.63
CA ILE A 19 11.04 -29.47 -19.35
C ILE A 19 10.22 -28.23 -19.71
N ALA A 20 8.91 -28.32 -19.55
CA ALA A 20 8.02 -27.17 -19.60
C ALA A 20 8.36 -26.29 -18.37
N LEU A 21 9.15 -25.23 -18.59
CA LEU A 21 9.31 -24.18 -17.59
C LEU A 21 7.93 -23.54 -17.39
N PRO A 22 7.46 -23.36 -16.15
CA PRO A 22 6.21 -22.67 -15.91
C PRO A 22 6.34 -21.26 -16.50
N ALA A 23 5.44 -20.89 -17.40
CA ALA A 23 5.36 -19.56 -17.96
C ALA A 23 5.25 -18.57 -16.78
N SER A 24 6.23 -17.70 -16.68
CA SER A 24 6.42 -16.78 -15.55
C SER A 24 5.19 -15.93 -15.31
N ASN A 25 4.70 -15.91 -14.08
CA ASN A 25 3.71 -14.98 -13.53
C ASN A 25 4.21 -13.50 -13.50
N ALA A 26 5.23 -13.16 -14.26
CA ALA A 26 5.93 -11.87 -14.16
C ALA A 26 5.05 -10.65 -14.54
N VAL A 27 3.95 -10.84 -15.27
CA VAL A 27 3.02 -9.75 -15.62
C VAL A 27 1.84 -9.66 -14.65
N ALA A 28 1.50 -10.72 -13.94
CA ALA A 28 0.39 -10.74 -13.00
C ALA A 28 0.73 -10.07 -11.65
N GLN A 29 1.98 -10.12 -11.21
CA GLN A 29 2.42 -9.55 -9.94
C GLN A 29 2.27 -8.02 -9.87
N PRO A 30 2.69 -7.21 -10.87
CA PRO A 30 2.49 -5.76 -10.84
C PRO A 30 1.02 -5.35 -10.80
N ALA A 31 0.13 -6.07 -11.48
CA ALA A 31 -1.30 -5.80 -11.44
C ALA A 31 -1.91 -6.12 -10.05
N ALA A 32 -1.52 -7.25 -9.45
CA ALA A 32 -1.95 -7.62 -8.11
C ALA A 32 -1.43 -6.63 -7.05
N ASP A 33 -0.21 -6.13 -7.20
CA ASP A 33 0.36 -5.14 -6.29
C ASP A 33 -0.34 -3.78 -6.41
N MET A 34 -0.68 -3.35 -7.63
CA MET A 34 -1.49 -2.15 -7.85
C MET A 34 -2.85 -2.23 -7.15
N GLU A 35 -3.55 -3.35 -7.27
CA GLU A 35 -4.84 -3.56 -6.57
C GLU A 35 -4.64 -3.65 -5.06
N GLY A 36 -3.55 -4.23 -4.58
CA GLY A 36 -3.17 -4.25 -3.17
C GLY A 36 -2.97 -2.86 -2.59
N VAL A 37 -2.28 -1.96 -3.31
CA VAL A 37 -2.08 -0.56 -2.90
C VAL A 37 -3.40 0.20 -2.90
N LYS A 38 -4.25 0.04 -3.93
CA LYS A 38 -5.59 0.64 -3.94
C LYS A 38 -6.45 0.20 -2.75
N ALA A 39 -6.38 -1.09 -2.39
CA ALA A 39 -7.08 -1.61 -1.24
C ALA A 39 -6.55 -1.03 0.07
N ALA A 40 -5.22 -0.89 0.22
CA ALA A 40 -4.59 -0.25 1.38
C ALA A 40 -4.97 1.23 1.50
N SER A 41 -4.98 1.96 0.39
CA SER A 41 -5.45 3.35 0.33
C SER A 41 -6.90 3.47 0.78
N LYS A 42 -7.79 2.68 0.19
CA LYS A 42 -9.21 2.65 0.58
C LYS A 42 -9.40 2.34 2.08
N ALA A 43 -8.62 1.39 2.61
CA ALA A 43 -8.67 1.02 4.01
C ALA A 43 -8.18 2.17 4.91
N PHE A 44 -7.14 2.92 4.50
CA PHE A 44 -6.65 4.08 5.23
C PHE A 44 -7.72 5.17 5.33
N TYR A 45 -8.38 5.55 4.23
CA TYR A 45 -9.44 6.57 4.25
C TYR A 45 -10.68 6.11 5.03
N ALA A 46 -11.00 4.81 4.99
CA ALA A 46 -12.06 4.25 5.83
C ALA A 46 -11.68 4.33 7.32
N ALA A 47 -10.44 4.00 7.69
CA ALA A 47 -9.95 4.11 9.07
C ALA A 47 -9.91 5.57 9.54
N LEU A 48 -9.59 6.51 8.65
CA LEU A 48 -9.56 7.94 8.95
C LEU A 48 -10.94 8.47 9.37
N ALA A 49 -12.02 7.89 8.86
CA ALA A 49 -13.39 8.25 9.23
C ALA A 49 -13.83 7.69 10.59
N VAL A 50 -13.14 6.69 11.12
CA VAL A 50 -13.48 6.07 12.42
C VAL A 50 -12.94 6.94 13.56
N ILE A 51 -13.81 7.26 14.51
CA ILE A 51 -13.44 8.00 15.73
C ILE A 51 -13.39 7.02 16.91
N ASP A 52 -12.24 6.38 17.06
CA ASP A 52 -11.94 5.39 18.10
C ASP A 52 -10.65 5.77 18.87
N ASN A 53 -10.09 4.85 19.62
CA ASN A 53 -8.81 5.04 20.32
C ASN A 53 -7.59 4.69 19.45
N GLY A 54 -7.72 4.78 18.11
CA GLY A 54 -6.64 4.52 17.16
C GLY A 54 -6.61 3.09 16.62
N GLU A 55 -7.54 2.20 17.02
CA GLU A 55 -7.54 0.80 16.61
C GLU A 55 -7.77 0.63 15.09
N ALA A 56 -8.56 1.52 14.47
CA ALA A 56 -8.74 1.51 13.02
C ALA A 56 -7.44 1.85 12.28
N MET A 57 -6.71 2.86 12.76
CA MET A 57 -5.42 3.26 12.20
C MET A 57 -4.33 2.21 12.43
N GLU A 58 -4.34 1.51 13.57
CA GLU A 58 -3.41 0.43 13.86
C GLU A 58 -3.45 -0.70 12.81
N LYS A 59 -4.58 -0.92 12.17
CA LYS A 59 -4.76 -1.97 11.15
C LYS A 59 -4.20 -1.61 9.78
N VAL A 60 -3.97 -0.34 9.49
CA VAL A 60 -3.61 0.15 8.15
C VAL A 60 -2.21 0.74 8.07
N TRP A 61 -1.62 1.14 9.19
CA TRP A 61 -0.24 1.61 9.27
C TRP A 61 0.74 0.48 9.52
N ALA A 62 1.96 0.62 8.98
CA ALA A 62 3.08 -0.21 9.40
C ALA A 62 3.52 0.18 10.82
N HIS A 63 3.83 -0.83 11.67
CA HIS A 63 4.29 -0.59 13.03
C HIS A 63 5.81 -0.52 13.09
N THR A 64 6.38 0.46 12.37
CA THR A 64 7.84 0.62 12.24
C THR A 64 8.31 1.95 12.80
N PRO A 65 9.62 2.07 13.18
CA PRO A 65 10.16 3.32 13.71
C PRO A 65 10.31 4.42 12.66
N TYR A 66 10.15 4.12 11.37
CA TYR A 66 10.35 5.07 10.27
C TYR A 66 9.04 5.57 9.64
N VAL A 67 7.86 5.16 10.10
CA VAL A 67 6.61 5.74 9.59
C VAL A 67 6.57 7.24 9.88
N THR A 68 6.01 8.01 8.94
CA THR A 68 5.93 9.47 9.05
C THR A 68 4.53 9.98 8.76
N TYR A 69 4.16 11.04 9.48
CA TYR A 69 2.87 11.68 9.27
C TYR A 69 2.99 13.21 9.35
N VAL A 70 2.41 13.89 8.36
CA VAL A 70 2.24 15.35 8.32
C VAL A 70 0.79 15.64 7.93
N GLY A 71 -0.01 15.98 8.91
CA GLY A 71 -1.42 16.33 8.70
C GLY A 71 -1.64 17.79 8.32
N PRO A 72 -2.89 18.20 8.05
CA PRO A 72 -3.22 19.53 7.51
C PRO A 72 -2.79 20.72 8.37
N ARG A 73 -2.62 20.49 9.66
CA ARG A 73 -2.24 21.53 10.66
C ARG A 73 -0.98 21.14 11.43
N ALA A 74 -0.21 20.20 10.90
CA ALA A 74 1.01 19.76 11.54
C ALA A 74 2.03 20.90 11.60
N LYS A 75 2.65 21.08 12.78
CA LYS A 75 3.76 22.01 13.00
C LYS A 75 5.12 21.29 12.95
N SER A 76 5.10 19.97 12.91
CA SER A 76 6.27 19.12 12.85
C SER A 76 5.89 17.76 12.25
N ILE A 77 6.90 17.01 11.82
CA ILE A 77 6.72 15.63 11.37
C ILE A 77 6.54 14.73 12.59
N THR A 78 5.50 13.90 12.60
CA THR A 78 5.39 12.79 13.55
C THR A 78 6.18 11.62 12.97
N VAL A 79 7.10 11.04 13.74
CA VAL A 79 7.99 9.95 13.31
C VAL A 79 7.86 8.76 14.25
N GLY A 80 7.73 7.58 13.68
CA GLY A 80 7.60 6.30 14.40
C GLY A 80 6.18 5.97 14.83
N TRP A 81 5.89 4.66 14.86
CA TRP A 81 4.54 4.17 15.13
C TRP A 81 4.00 4.60 16.50
N ASP A 82 4.80 4.54 17.56
CA ASP A 82 4.33 4.88 18.91
C ASP A 82 3.85 6.34 19.00
N ALA A 83 4.62 7.27 18.43
CA ALA A 83 4.26 8.67 18.36
C ALA A 83 3.00 8.88 17.51
N GLN A 84 2.88 8.15 16.42
CA GLN A 84 1.74 8.24 15.53
C GLN A 84 0.47 7.64 16.12
N LYS A 85 0.56 6.49 16.81
CA LYS A 85 -0.56 5.91 17.55
C LYS A 85 -1.09 6.90 18.61
N LYS A 86 -0.18 7.52 19.36
CA LYS A 86 -0.54 8.58 20.31
C LYS A 86 -1.25 9.75 19.62
N TYR A 87 -0.74 10.18 18.46
CA TYR A 87 -1.37 11.25 17.69
C TYR A 87 -2.81 10.92 17.29
N TRP A 88 -3.09 9.69 16.84
CA TRP A 88 -4.46 9.28 16.48
C TRP A 88 -5.38 9.23 17.69
N VAL A 89 -4.93 8.67 18.80
CA VAL A 89 -5.69 8.66 20.07
C VAL A 89 -6.06 10.07 20.50
N ASP A 90 -5.09 10.99 20.51
CA ASP A 90 -5.32 12.36 20.99
C ASP A 90 -6.17 13.17 20.02
N THR A 91 -5.93 13.01 18.72
CA THR A 91 -6.69 13.73 17.69
C THR A 91 -8.15 13.28 17.64
N ASN A 92 -8.43 11.97 17.73
CA ASN A 92 -9.79 11.46 17.72
C ASN A 92 -10.64 11.94 18.90
N LYS A 93 -10.02 12.29 20.03
CA LYS A 93 -10.73 12.91 21.16
C LYS A 93 -11.38 14.26 20.81
N LEU A 94 -10.86 14.96 19.80
CA LEU A 94 -11.32 16.28 19.40
C LEU A 94 -12.50 16.22 18.43
N PHE A 95 -12.67 15.12 17.68
CA PHE A 95 -13.67 15.01 16.62
C PHE A 95 -14.94 14.28 17.10
N ALA A 96 -16.09 14.76 16.64
CA ALA A 96 -17.36 14.05 16.69
C ALA A 96 -17.56 13.19 15.43
N SER A 97 -17.11 13.67 14.27
CA SER A 97 -17.08 12.91 13.02
C SER A 97 -16.03 13.48 12.08
N ARG A 98 -15.59 12.66 11.13
CA ARG A 98 -14.68 13.05 10.05
C ARG A 98 -15.04 12.25 8.79
N ASN A 99 -15.12 12.94 7.67
CA ASN A 99 -15.35 12.34 6.36
C ASN A 99 -14.31 12.93 5.41
N VAL A 100 -13.40 12.08 4.93
CA VAL A 100 -12.31 12.45 4.03
C VAL A 100 -12.29 11.46 2.87
N THR A 101 -12.21 11.98 1.66
CA THR A 101 -12.19 11.20 0.43
C THR A 101 -10.97 11.57 -0.41
N LEU A 102 -10.44 10.58 -1.12
CA LEU A 102 -9.38 10.74 -2.09
C LEU A 102 -9.97 10.70 -3.51
N SER A 103 -9.53 11.62 -4.34
CA SER A 103 -9.84 11.69 -5.77
C SER A 103 -8.57 11.99 -6.57
N ASP A 104 -8.64 11.91 -7.90
CA ASP A 104 -7.52 12.16 -8.82
C ASP A 104 -6.27 11.35 -8.41
N GLN A 105 -6.48 10.05 -8.23
CA GLN A 105 -5.50 9.12 -7.66
C GLN A 105 -4.47 8.69 -8.72
N HIS A 106 -3.20 8.97 -8.47
CA HIS A 106 -2.05 8.55 -9.26
C HIS A 106 -1.17 7.62 -8.42
N ILE A 107 -1.12 6.34 -8.78
CA ILE A 107 -0.34 5.32 -8.07
C ILE A 107 0.81 4.84 -8.92
N HIS A 108 1.99 4.67 -8.32
CA HIS A 108 3.13 3.98 -8.89
C HIS A 108 3.63 2.91 -7.93
N VAL A 109 3.88 1.70 -8.45
CA VAL A 109 4.38 0.55 -7.68
C VAL A 109 5.75 0.16 -8.20
N ASN A 110 6.71 -0.05 -7.29
CA ASN A 110 8.05 -0.53 -7.60
C ASN A 110 8.52 -1.53 -6.54
N GLY A 111 8.43 -2.81 -6.86
CA GLY A 111 8.74 -3.88 -5.92
C GLY A 111 7.83 -3.84 -4.68
N ASN A 112 8.42 -3.72 -3.51
CA ASN A 112 7.71 -3.65 -2.23
C ASN A 112 7.38 -2.21 -1.79
N LEU A 113 7.66 -1.20 -2.62
CA LEU A 113 7.31 0.19 -2.36
C LEU A 113 6.31 0.70 -3.38
N ALA A 114 5.42 1.56 -2.93
CA ALA A 114 4.51 2.29 -3.80
C ALA A 114 4.31 3.70 -3.26
N TRP A 115 4.01 4.64 -4.15
CA TRP A 115 3.53 5.95 -3.77
C TRP A 115 2.24 6.29 -4.50
N GLU A 116 1.45 7.09 -3.86
CA GLU A 116 0.19 7.60 -4.33
C GLU A 116 0.15 9.11 -4.15
N MET A 117 -0.26 9.82 -5.17
CA MET A 117 -0.62 11.23 -5.09
C MET A 117 -2.08 11.41 -5.45
N GLY A 118 -2.72 12.42 -4.87
CA GLY A 118 -4.11 12.70 -5.18
C GLY A 118 -4.61 13.97 -4.54
N GLN A 119 -5.91 14.18 -4.63
CA GLN A 119 -6.62 15.28 -4.00
C GLN A 119 -7.46 14.74 -2.84
N GLU A 120 -7.20 15.28 -1.66
CA GLU A 120 -7.93 14.94 -0.45
C GLU A 120 -8.94 16.04 -0.13
N THR A 121 -10.21 15.69 -0.16
CA THR A 121 -11.31 16.60 0.20
C THR A 121 -12.12 16.01 1.32
N GLY A 122 -12.67 16.86 2.17
CA GLY A 122 -13.51 16.38 3.25
C GLY A 122 -13.99 17.46 4.18
N ASP A 123 -14.78 17.01 5.14
CA ASP A 123 -15.29 17.80 6.25
C ASP A 123 -15.19 17.03 7.56
N ALA A 124 -15.20 17.75 8.65
CA ALA A 124 -15.24 17.16 9.97
C ALA A 124 -16.14 17.99 10.89
N LYS A 125 -16.63 17.34 11.97
CA LYS A 125 -17.28 18.01 13.09
C LYS A 125 -16.40 17.81 14.31
N MET A 126 -16.02 18.90 14.92
CA MET A 126 -15.30 18.88 16.18
C MET A 126 -16.31 18.88 17.34
N LYS A 127 -15.90 18.35 18.51
CA LYS A 127 -16.76 18.33 19.70
C LYS A 127 -17.03 19.71 20.28
N ASP A 128 -16.18 20.70 19.98
CA ASP A 128 -16.38 22.11 20.33
C ASP A 128 -17.30 22.88 19.37
N GLY A 129 -17.86 22.20 18.34
CA GLY A 129 -18.76 22.78 17.35
C GLY A 129 -18.06 23.25 16.07
N GLY A 130 -16.74 23.21 15.98
CA GLY A 130 -15.99 23.54 14.78
C GLY A 130 -16.28 22.57 13.61
N THR A 131 -16.31 23.11 12.37
CA THR A 131 -16.57 22.32 11.15
C THR A 131 -15.49 22.58 10.10
N PRO A 132 -14.23 22.13 10.35
CA PRO A 132 -13.15 22.32 9.40
C PRO A 132 -13.40 21.52 8.11
N LYS A 133 -13.04 22.14 6.97
CA LYS A 133 -13.03 21.53 5.66
C LYS A 133 -11.59 21.31 5.21
N SER A 134 -11.37 20.27 4.42
CA SER A 134 -10.09 19.94 3.79
C SER A 134 -10.21 20.04 2.28
N ASP A 135 -9.23 20.65 1.64
CA ASP A 135 -9.00 20.63 0.19
C ASP A 135 -7.48 20.69 -0.01
N LEU A 136 -6.87 19.51 -0.15
CA LEU A 136 -5.45 19.30 0.02
C LEU A 136 -4.88 18.49 -1.15
N ILE A 137 -3.60 18.63 -1.40
CA ILE A 137 -2.81 17.65 -2.17
C ILE A 137 -2.22 16.69 -1.16
N VAL A 138 -2.30 15.40 -1.46
CA VAL A 138 -1.77 14.33 -0.61
C VAL A 138 -0.69 13.54 -1.33
N THR A 139 0.30 13.10 -0.57
CA THR A 139 1.25 12.06 -0.95
C THR A 139 1.23 10.98 0.12
N ASN A 140 0.92 9.76 -0.28
CA ASN A 140 1.00 8.56 0.54
C ASN A 140 2.12 7.66 0.02
N VAL A 141 2.86 7.03 0.92
CA VAL A 141 3.81 5.98 0.61
C VAL A 141 3.38 4.69 1.29
N TYR A 142 3.45 3.60 0.56
CA TYR A 142 3.09 2.26 1.03
C TYR A 142 4.29 1.33 0.93
N GLU A 143 4.37 0.40 1.86
CA GLU A 143 5.34 -0.68 1.87
C GLU A 143 4.64 -2.03 2.00
N LYS A 144 5.11 -3.01 1.25
CA LYS A 144 4.62 -4.39 1.31
C LYS A 144 5.44 -5.18 2.32
N LEU A 145 4.84 -5.46 3.47
CA LEU A 145 5.42 -6.23 4.55
C LEU A 145 4.64 -7.55 4.67
N ASP A 146 5.35 -8.66 4.67
CA ASP A 146 4.76 -10.02 4.74
C ASP A 146 3.60 -10.26 3.76
N GLY A 147 3.76 -9.73 2.54
CA GLY A 147 2.77 -9.89 1.46
C GLY A 147 1.58 -8.94 1.52
N ARG A 148 1.50 -8.05 2.50
CA ARG A 148 0.42 -7.08 2.70
C ARG A 148 0.93 -5.64 2.60
N TRP A 149 0.18 -4.77 1.93
CA TRP A 149 0.49 -3.35 1.81
C TRP A 149 0.01 -2.56 3.04
N PHE A 150 0.91 -1.75 3.60
CA PHE A 150 0.65 -0.84 4.70
C PHE A 150 1.10 0.57 4.32
N ILE A 151 0.42 1.58 4.84
CA ILE A 151 0.90 2.95 4.70
C ILE A 151 2.10 3.16 5.64
N VAL A 152 3.16 3.80 5.11
CA VAL A 152 4.38 4.13 5.87
C VAL A 152 4.63 5.63 5.91
N SER A 153 4.01 6.41 5.01
CA SER A 153 4.08 7.86 5.07
C SER A 153 2.77 8.47 4.54
N HIS A 154 2.32 9.52 5.22
CA HIS A 154 1.22 10.37 4.77
C HIS A 154 1.63 11.82 4.94
N HIS A 155 1.52 12.58 3.87
CA HIS A 155 1.81 14.01 3.88
C HIS A 155 0.74 14.74 3.08
N VAL A 156 0.13 15.74 3.69
CA VAL A 156 -0.81 16.63 3.03
C VAL A 156 -0.32 18.09 3.07
N GLN A 157 -0.69 18.82 2.03
CA GLN A 157 -0.45 20.26 1.93
C GLN A 157 -1.68 20.99 1.36
N PRO A 158 -1.96 22.24 1.77
CA PRO A 158 -2.98 23.04 1.12
C PRO A 158 -2.70 23.20 -0.37
N LYS A 159 -3.75 23.25 -1.18
CA LYS A 159 -3.60 23.63 -2.59
C LYS A 159 -3.11 25.07 -2.67
N PRO A 160 -2.20 25.39 -3.60
CA PRO A 160 -1.85 26.77 -3.90
C PRO A 160 -3.10 27.55 -4.29
N GLN A 161 -3.21 28.79 -3.78
CA GLN A 161 -4.26 29.72 -4.18
C GLN A 161 -3.86 30.45 -5.46
#